data_b67f22fc1f558d586ea8e758983e000f
#
_entry.id   b67f22fc1f558d586ea8e758983e000f
#
_cell.length_a   1.000
_cell.length_b   1.000
_cell.length_c   1.000
_cell.angle_alpha   90.00
_cell.angle_beta   90.00
_cell.angle_gamma   90.00
#
_symmetry.space_group_name_H-M   'P 1'
#
loop_
_entity.id
_entity.type
_entity.pdbx_description
1 polymer ?
#
loop_
_entity_poly.entity_id
_entity_poly.type
_entity_poly.pdbx_seq_one_letter_code
_entity_poly.pdbx_strand_id
1 'polypeptide(L)'
;MTKKIALITGVSGQDGAYLAKFLLKKNYKVIGVERRSARSNNWRLEKLNIEGKIIIEDLDIKEINNIIRIFSKYKINEVYNLAAQSFVQSSFQNPIETSQVNAIGVLNLLEVIRNQKRKIKFYQASTSEMFGKHGKKDQDEKTLFHPRSPYASSKVFAHYTVQNYRESYDLFAVSGILFNHESPLRGEEFITRKISLGLAKIITGKKKILKIGNMYAKRDWGYAEDYVEAMWKMLQTKIPKDYVIATGKSYSVKQFIDES
;
A
#
# COMPACT_ATOMS: atom_id res chain seq x y z
N MET A 1 -12.89 0.74 27.90
CA MET A 1 -11.72 0.14 27.21
C MET A 1 -10.96 1.23 26.47
N THR A 2 -9.64 1.29 26.59
CA THR A 2 -8.80 2.24 25.86
C THR A 2 -8.82 1.88 24.36
N LYS A 3 -8.98 2.88 23.50
CA LYS A 3 -8.96 2.67 22.03
C LYS A 3 -7.61 2.13 21.59
N LYS A 4 -7.61 1.12 20.70
CA LYS A 4 -6.37 0.71 20.00
C LYS A 4 -5.86 1.88 19.15
N ILE A 5 -4.52 2.01 19.07
CA ILE A 5 -3.84 3.01 18.25
C ILE A 5 -3.23 2.32 17.04
N ALA A 6 -3.63 2.75 15.85
CA ALA A 6 -3.07 2.32 14.58
C ALA A 6 -2.18 3.41 13.98
N LEU A 7 -1.00 3.04 13.53
CA LEU A 7 -0.11 3.85 12.72
C LEU A 7 -0.26 3.44 11.27
N ILE A 8 -0.54 4.40 10.39
CA ILE A 8 -0.63 4.18 8.93
C ILE A 8 0.43 5.02 8.26
N THR A 9 1.42 4.39 7.63
CA THR A 9 2.35 5.10 6.75
C THR A 9 1.74 5.26 5.36
N GLY A 10 1.97 6.40 4.70
CA GLY A 10 1.34 6.68 3.41
C GLY A 10 -0.17 6.92 3.51
N VAL A 11 -0.62 7.54 4.58
CA VAL A 11 -2.04 7.76 4.90
C VAL A 11 -2.77 8.61 3.84
N SER A 12 -2.07 9.51 3.14
CA SER A 12 -2.61 10.34 2.06
C SER A 12 -2.75 9.60 0.71
N GLY A 13 -2.29 8.34 0.63
CA GLY A 13 -2.52 7.46 -0.51
C GLY A 13 -3.96 6.92 -0.57
N GLN A 14 -4.33 6.23 -1.68
CA GLN A 14 -5.64 5.61 -1.84
C GLN A 14 -5.97 4.68 -0.67
N ASP A 15 -5.12 3.68 -0.45
CA ASP A 15 -5.35 2.64 0.54
C ASP A 15 -5.23 3.20 1.96
N GLY A 16 -4.29 4.12 2.18
CA GLY A 16 -4.12 4.79 3.46
C GLY A 16 -5.37 5.56 3.90
N ALA A 17 -5.98 6.30 2.98
CA ALA A 17 -7.19 7.06 3.25
C ALA A 17 -8.40 6.15 3.54
N TYR A 18 -8.62 5.10 2.73
CA TYR A 18 -9.70 4.14 2.99
C TYR A 18 -9.47 3.36 4.29
N LEU A 19 -8.25 2.91 4.56
CA LEU A 19 -7.91 2.22 5.79
C LEU A 19 -8.12 3.11 7.02
N ALA A 20 -7.72 4.38 6.95
CA ALA A 20 -7.97 5.34 8.01
C ALA A 20 -9.48 5.48 8.30
N LYS A 21 -10.32 5.65 7.25
CA LYS A 21 -11.78 5.68 7.36
C LYS A 21 -12.33 4.40 7.97
N PHE A 22 -11.84 3.23 7.53
CA PHE A 22 -12.26 1.94 8.03
C PHE A 22 -11.92 1.75 9.52
N LEU A 23 -10.69 2.08 9.93
CA LEU A 23 -10.24 1.96 11.31
C LEU A 23 -10.95 2.94 12.26
N LEU A 24 -11.29 4.15 11.80
CA LEU A 24 -12.15 5.07 12.56
C LEU A 24 -13.52 4.45 12.84
N LYS A 25 -14.15 3.79 11.86
CA LYS A 25 -15.41 3.05 12.05
C LYS A 25 -15.26 1.88 13.05
N LYS A 26 -14.07 1.29 13.14
CA LYS A 26 -13.71 0.24 14.12
C LYS A 26 -13.28 0.80 15.47
N ASN A 27 -13.49 2.09 15.73
CA ASN A 27 -13.16 2.78 16.99
C ASN A 27 -11.67 2.81 17.35
N TYR A 28 -10.77 2.82 16.34
CA TYR A 28 -9.35 3.06 16.54
C TYR A 28 -9.06 4.56 16.68
N LYS A 29 -7.98 4.88 17.42
CA LYS A 29 -7.27 6.14 17.27
C LYS A 29 -6.27 5.96 16.12
N VAL A 30 -6.39 6.76 15.07
CA VAL A 30 -5.55 6.67 13.88
C VAL A 30 -4.49 7.75 13.89
N ILE A 31 -3.23 7.33 13.77
CA ILE A 31 -2.07 8.19 13.52
C ILE A 31 -1.68 7.94 12.06
N GLY A 32 -1.90 8.92 11.21
CA GLY A 32 -1.42 8.90 9.84
C GLY A 32 -0.06 9.57 9.76
N VAL A 33 0.86 9.00 8.98
CA VAL A 33 2.15 9.66 8.73
C VAL A 33 2.41 9.81 7.25
N GLU A 34 3.01 10.95 6.91
CA GLU A 34 3.41 11.29 5.56
C GLU A 34 4.72 12.08 5.58
N ARG A 35 5.42 12.12 4.46
CA ARG A 35 6.60 12.97 4.33
C ARG A 35 6.18 14.43 4.28
N ARG A 36 6.92 15.27 4.96
CA ARG A 36 6.72 16.71 4.87
C ARG A 36 6.80 17.18 3.41
N SER A 37 5.80 17.91 2.99
CA SER A 37 5.71 18.53 1.67
C SER A 37 5.27 19.97 1.81
N ALA A 38 5.74 20.84 0.90
CA ALA A 38 5.29 22.22 0.82
C ALA A 38 3.82 22.36 0.38
N ARG A 39 3.27 21.32 -0.26
CA ARG A 39 1.85 21.24 -0.66
C ARG A 39 1.17 20.13 0.11
N SER A 40 -0.01 20.41 0.65
CA SER A 40 -0.87 19.38 1.24
C SER A 40 -1.26 18.37 0.16
N ASN A 41 -1.25 17.07 0.51
CA ASN A 41 -1.73 15.98 -0.34
C ASN A 41 -2.96 15.30 0.29
N ASN A 42 -3.71 16.03 1.14
CA ASN A 42 -4.78 15.48 1.96
C ASN A 42 -6.14 15.39 1.25
N TRP A 43 -6.23 15.73 -0.04
CA TRP A 43 -7.49 15.75 -0.79
C TRP A 43 -8.30 14.45 -0.71
N ARG A 44 -7.63 13.29 -0.51
CA ARG A 44 -8.31 12.01 -0.33
C ARG A 44 -8.97 11.91 1.04
N LEU A 45 -8.29 12.42 2.07
CA LEU A 45 -8.82 12.47 3.44
C LEU A 45 -10.00 13.44 3.53
N GLU A 46 -9.88 14.61 2.86
CA GLU A 46 -10.95 15.60 2.72
C GLU A 46 -12.16 14.98 2.01
N LYS A 47 -11.95 14.32 0.86
CA LYS A 47 -13.01 13.67 0.09
C LYS A 47 -13.74 12.57 0.87
N LEU A 48 -13.07 11.92 1.80
CA LEU A 48 -13.65 10.93 2.71
C LEU A 48 -14.22 11.54 3.99
N ASN A 49 -14.13 12.86 4.19
CA ASN A 49 -14.56 13.61 5.39
C ASN A 49 -13.92 13.07 6.69
N ILE A 50 -12.62 12.77 6.66
CA ILE A 50 -11.87 12.23 7.80
C ILE A 50 -10.62 13.05 8.17
N GLU A 51 -10.28 14.12 7.46
CA GLU A 51 -9.08 14.92 7.70
C GLU A 51 -8.95 15.35 9.18
N GLY A 52 -9.93 15.99 9.76
CA GLY A 52 -9.92 16.41 11.17
C GLY A 52 -10.16 15.28 12.20
N LYS A 53 -10.32 14.01 11.76
CA LYS A 53 -10.64 12.88 12.64
C LYS A 53 -9.43 11.97 12.91
N ILE A 54 -8.31 12.21 12.25
CA ILE A 54 -7.05 11.48 12.41
C ILE A 54 -5.95 12.45 12.80
N ILE A 55 -4.90 11.95 13.42
CA ILE A 55 -3.71 12.75 13.72
C ILE A 55 -2.74 12.54 12.57
N ILE A 56 -2.28 13.63 11.95
CA ILE A 56 -1.24 13.59 10.93
C ILE A 56 0.10 13.99 11.57
N GLU A 57 1.14 13.20 11.31
CA GLU A 57 2.50 13.44 11.77
C GLU A 57 3.48 13.40 10.58
N ASP A 58 4.48 14.25 10.63
CA ASP A 58 5.58 14.21 9.67
C ASP A 58 6.51 13.02 9.98
N LEU A 59 6.70 12.14 8.98
CA LEU A 59 7.64 11.02 9.07
C LEU A 59 8.13 10.62 7.69
N ASP A 60 9.45 10.57 7.50
CA ASP A 60 10.07 9.82 6.42
C ASP A 60 10.55 8.46 6.97
N ILE A 61 10.07 7.36 6.39
CA ILE A 61 10.44 6.00 6.85
C ILE A 61 11.90 5.66 6.58
N LYS A 62 12.59 6.43 5.75
CA LYS A 62 14.04 6.31 5.53
C LYS A 62 14.85 6.76 6.76
N GLU A 63 14.25 7.62 7.58
CA GLU A 63 14.89 8.25 8.73
C GLU A 63 14.48 7.56 10.04
N ILE A 64 15.31 6.66 10.53
CA ILE A 64 15.00 5.84 11.71
C ILE A 64 14.67 6.68 12.96
N ASN A 65 15.32 7.83 13.14
CA ASN A 65 15.06 8.73 14.26
C ASN A 65 13.64 9.32 14.22
N ASN A 66 13.09 9.57 13.03
CA ASN A 66 11.70 9.99 12.87
C ASN A 66 10.73 8.90 13.34
N ILE A 67 11.03 7.63 13.03
CA ILE A 67 10.22 6.49 13.47
C ILE A 67 10.28 6.38 14.99
N ILE A 68 11.48 6.40 15.58
CA ILE A 68 11.69 6.35 17.05
C ILE A 68 10.86 7.46 17.74
N ARG A 69 10.89 8.68 17.23
CA ARG A 69 10.11 9.82 17.77
C ARG A 69 8.61 9.50 17.83
N ILE A 70 8.05 8.94 16.76
CA ILE A 70 6.62 8.60 16.71
C ILE A 70 6.27 7.48 17.70
N PHE A 71 7.10 6.43 17.78
CA PHE A 71 6.90 5.31 18.72
C PHE A 71 7.07 5.72 20.19
N SER A 72 7.89 6.73 20.46
CA SER A 72 8.03 7.32 21.82
C SER A 72 6.80 8.17 22.19
N LYS A 73 6.22 8.87 21.22
CA LYS A 73 5.05 9.75 21.41
C LYS A 73 3.73 8.98 21.59
N TYR A 74 3.60 7.83 20.93
CA TYR A 74 2.33 7.09 20.87
C TYR A 74 2.49 5.61 21.28
N LYS A 75 1.54 5.09 22.07
CA LYS A 75 1.47 3.66 22.43
C LYS A 75 0.82 2.85 21.28
N ILE A 76 1.50 2.76 20.11
CA ILE A 76 1.00 2.10 18.90
C ILE A 76 0.76 0.60 19.16
N ASN A 77 -0.39 0.08 18.72
CA ASN A 77 -0.76 -1.34 18.80
C ASN A 77 -0.60 -2.04 17.45
N GLU A 78 -0.91 -1.35 16.36
CA GLU A 78 -0.90 -1.90 15.01
C GLU A 78 -0.23 -0.89 14.07
N VAL A 79 0.63 -1.40 13.18
CA VAL A 79 1.30 -0.61 12.14
C VAL A 79 0.87 -1.15 10.78
N TYR A 80 0.39 -0.28 9.92
CA TYR A 80 0.06 -0.57 8.53
C TYR A 80 1.03 0.19 7.63
N ASN A 81 2.00 -0.52 7.08
CA ASN A 81 2.99 0.08 6.20
C ASN A 81 2.51 0.09 4.75
N LEU A 82 1.98 1.24 4.33
CA LEU A 82 1.50 1.50 2.97
C LEU A 82 2.37 2.51 2.24
N ALA A 83 3.34 3.13 2.93
CA ALA A 83 4.29 4.05 2.30
C ALA A 83 5.15 3.32 1.27
N ALA A 84 5.13 3.80 0.05
CA ALA A 84 5.94 3.26 -1.04
C ALA A 84 6.10 4.29 -2.16
N GLN A 85 7.19 4.19 -2.90
CA GLN A 85 7.23 4.63 -4.28
C GLN A 85 6.56 3.52 -5.09
N SER A 86 5.29 3.69 -5.50
CA SER A 86 4.44 2.61 -6.04
C SER A 86 4.27 2.62 -7.56
N PHE A 87 4.71 3.67 -8.24
CA PHE A 87 4.60 3.76 -9.69
C PHE A 87 5.77 3.05 -10.37
N VAL A 88 5.51 1.88 -10.95
CA VAL A 88 6.54 0.99 -11.53
C VAL A 88 7.44 1.72 -12.52
N GLN A 89 6.88 2.53 -13.44
CA GLN A 89 7.66 3.25 -14.44
C GLN A 89 8.69 4.19 -13.80
N SER A 90 8.32 4.92 -12.74
CA SER A 90 9.22 5.81 -12.01
C SER A 90 10.37 5.07 -11.34
N SER A 91 10.22 3.78 -10.99
CA SER A 91 11.28 3.00 -10.36
C SER A 91 12.49 2.77 -11.27
N PHE A 92 12.30 2.77 -12.60
CA PHE A 92 13.41 2.70 -13.54
C PHE A 92 14.20 4.00 -13.63
N GLN A 93 13.55 5.14 -13.38
CA GLN A 93 14.20 6.46 -13.39
C GLN A 93 14.86 6.76 -12.04
N ASN A 94 14.28 6.27 -10.95
CA ASN A 94 14.72 6.55 -9.58
C ASN A 94 14.88 5.24 -8.76
N PRO A 95 15.76 4.30 -9.17
CA PRO A 95 15.87 3.00 -8.52
C PRO A 95 16.41 3.07 -7.08
N ILE A 96 17.32 3.99 -6.81
CA ILE A 96 17.92 4.17 -5.47
C ILE A 96 16.84 4.66 -4.49
N GLU A 97 16.12 5.74 -4.80
CA GLU A 97 15.05 6.26 -3.95
C GLU A 97 13.94 5.21 -3.76
N THR A 98 13.60 4.47 -4.83
CA THR A 98 12.62 3.37 -4.75
C THR A 98 13.09 2.31 -3.75
N SER A 99 14.36 1.91 -3.78
CA SER A 99 14.90 0.90 -2.86
C SER A 99 15.00 1.43 -1.43
N GLN A 100 15.41 2.68 -1.25
CA GLN A 100 15.48 3.30 0.08
C GLN A 100 14.11 3.35 0.75
N VAL A 101 13.07 3.75 0.03
CA VAL A 101 11.70 3.80 0.59
C VAL A 101 11.13 2.40 0.76
N ASN A 102 11.13 1.58 -0.29
CA ASN A 102 10.36 0.33 -0.32
C ASN A 102 11.06 -0.84 0.40
N ALA A 103 12.39 -0.80 0.55
CA ALA A 103 13.19 -1.84 1.19
C ALA A 103 13.75 -1.37 2.53
N ILE A 104 14.62 -0.36 2.53
CA ILE A 104 15.29 0.11 3.75
C ILE A 104 14.29 0.75 4.72
N GLY A 105 13.31 1.51 4.23
CA GLY A 105 12.25 2.06 5.08
C GLY A 105 11.45 1.00 5.84
N VAL A 106 11.21 -0.17 5.21
CA VAL A 106 10.56 -1.30 5.87
C VAL A 106 11.46 -1.90 6.96
N LEU A 107 12.74 -2.09 6.66
CA LEU A 107 13.72 -2.57 7.62
C LEU A 107 13.81 -1.64 8.85
N ASN A 108 13.85 -0.32 8.65
CA ASN A 108 13.85 0.67 9.73
C ASN A 108 12.62 0.54 10.63
N LEU A 109 11.42 0.38 10.05
CA LEU A 109 10.19 0.17 10.82
C LEU A 109 10.26 -1.10 11.67
N LEU A 110 10.70 -2.20 11.09
CA LEU A 110 10.82 -3.49 11.77
C LEU A 110 11.85 -3.44 12.90
N GLU A 111 13.00 -2.78 12.69
CA GLU A 111 14.01 -2.58 13.75
C GLU A 111 13.45 -1.77 14.93
N VAL A 112 12.71 -0.69 14.66
CA VAL A 112 12.11 0.08 15.75
C VAL A 112 11.04 -0.73 16.47
N ILE A 113 10.22 -1.51 15.74
CA ILE A 113 9.19 -2.38 16.33
C ILE A 113 9.81 -3.46 17.20
N ARG A 114 10.86 -4.13 16.72
CA ARG A 114 11.59 -5.17 17.46
C ARG A 114 12.09 -4.69 18.82
N ASN A 115 12.53 -3.46 18.89
CA ASN A 115 13.05 -2.86 20.11
C ASN A 115 11.98 -2.31 21.06
N GLN A 116 10.68 -2.47 20.75
CA GLN A 116 9.61 -2.05 21.66
C GLN A 116 9.36 -3.10 22.76
N LYS A 117 9.15 -2.63 24.01
CA LYS A 117 8.80 -3.51 25.16
C LYS A 117 7.40 -4.14 25.05
N ARG A 118 6.57 -3.69 24.13
CA ARG A 118 5.19 -4.15 23.91
C ARG A 118 5.05 -4.88 22.59
N LYS A 119 4.11 -5.83 22.53
CA LYS A 119 3.77 -6.51 21.27
C LYS A 119 3.05 -5.55 20.34
N ILE A 120 3.59 -5.32 19.14
CA ILE A 120 3.03 -4.50 18.07
C ILE A 120 2.80 -5.42 16.88
N LYS A 121 1.61 -5.32 16.27
CA LYS A 121 1.31 -6.05 15.05
C LYS A 121 1.70 -5.21 13.83
N PHE A 122 2.36 -5.81 12.87
CA PHE A 122 2.86 -5.15 11.68
C PHE A 122 2.26 -5.75 10.41
N TYR A 123 1.70 -4.90 9.56
CA TYR A 123 1.24 -5.24 8.21
C TYR A 123 2.14 -4.58 7.18
N GLN A 124 2.59 -5.35 6.19
CA GLN A 124 3.35 -4.90 5.03
C GLN A 124 2.49 -5.00 3.76
N ALA A 125 2.32 -3.90 3.05
CA ALA A 125 1.79 -3.93 1.69
C ALA A 125 2.86 -4.48 0.74
N SER A 126 2.75 -5.75 0.40
CA SER A 126 3.47 -6.41 -0.69
C SER A 126 2.67 -6.28 -2.00
N THR A 127 3.12 -6.87 -3.10
CA THR A 127 2.52 -6.67 -4.42
C THR A 127 2.62 -7.90 -5.31
N SER A 128 1.63 -8.12 -6.16
CA SER A 128 1.66 -9.15 -7.21
C SER A 128 2.76 -8.93 -8.25
N GLU A 129 3.31 -7.70 -8.37
CA GLU A 129 4.46 -7.41 -9.25
C GLU A 129 5.72 -8.21 -8.86
N MET A 130 5.79 -8.72 -7.62
CA MET A 130 6.87 -9.62 -7.19
C MET A 130 6.87 -10.94 -7.95
N PHE A 131 5.70 -11.46 -8.34
CA PHE A 131 5.59 -12.68 -9.16
C PHE A 131 6.20 -12.50 -10.53
N GLY A 132 6.06 -11.31 -11.14
CA GLY A 132 6.69 -10.95 -12.40
C GLY A 132 6.42 -11.95 -13.52
N LYS A 133 7.50 -12.48 -14.16
CA LYS A 133 7.40 -13.48 -15.24
C LYS A 133 7.62 -14.88 -14.67
N HIS A 134 6.58 -15.52 -14.21
CA HIS A 134 6.59 -16.94 -13.83
C HIS A 134 5.67 -17.75 -14.76
N GLY A 135 5.88 -19.07 -14.83
CA GLY A 135 5.15 -19.94 -15.76
C GLY A 135 3.76 -20.40 -15.29
N LYS A 136 3.35 -20.07 -14.06
CA LYS A 136 2.05 -20.48 -13.51
C LYS A 136 0.94 -19.50 -13.92
N LYS A 137 -0.23 -20.04 -14.24
CA LYS A 137 -1.43 -19.26 -14.55
C LYS A 137 -1.98 -18.57 -13.31
N ASP A 138 -2.08 -19.29 -12.20
CA ASP A 138 -2.60 -18.79 -10.93
C ASP A 138 -1.46 -18.69 -9.91
N GLN A 139 -1.42 -17.60 -9.17
CA GLN A 139 -0.39 -17.31 -8.18
C GLN A 139 -0.96 -17.49 -6.76
N ASP A 140 -0.18 -18.10 -5.91
CA ASP A 140 -0.47 -18.31 -4.49
C ASP A 140 0.73 -17.88 -3.63
N GLU A 141 0.64 -18.02 -2.31
CA GLU A 141 1.69 -17.66 -1.36
C GLU A 141 2.96 -18.50 -1.49
N LYS A 142 2.93 -19.63 -2.22
CA LYS A 142 4.06 -20.52 -2.49
C LYS A 142 4.69 -20.29 -3.87
N THR A 143 4.10 -19.44 -4.68
CA THR A 143 4.60 -19.11 -6.02
C THR A 143 5.90 -18.32 -5.90
N LEU A 144 6.95 -18.79 -6.58
CA LEU A 144 8.26 -18.14 -6.56
C LEU A 144 8.19 -16.75 -7.19
N PHE A 145 8.92 -15.81 -6.61
CA PHE A 145 9.03 -14.47 -7.13
C PHE A 145 10.05 -14.37 -8.26
N HIS A 146 9.70 -13.62 -9.31
CA HIS A 146 10.57 -13.31 -10.44
C HIS A 146 10.39 -11.83 -10.83
N PRO A 147 10.82 -10.88 -9.99
CA PRO A 147 10.56 -9.45 -10.18
C PRO A 147 11.17 -8.93 -11.48
N ARG A 148 10.46 -7.99 -12.14
CA ARG A 148 10.84 -7.45 -13.44
C ARG A 148 11.06 -5.93 -13.44
N SER A 149 11.14 -5.32 -12.26
CA SER A 149 11.39 -3.89 -12.09
C SER A 149 12.13 -3.61 -10.77
N PRO A 150 12.83 -2.47 -10.64
CA PRO A 150 13.40 -2.05 -9.36
C PRO A 150 12.34 -1.96 -8.25
N TYR A 151 11.11 -1.52 -8.58
CA TYR A 151 9.97 -1.57 -7.66
C TYR A 151 9.70 -2.98 -7.14
N ALA A 152 9.51 -3.93 -8.04
CA ALA A 152 9.21 -5.31 -7.65
C ALA A 152 10.35 -5.93 -6.84
N SER A 153 11.61 -5.68 -7.21
CA SER A 153 12.80 -6.17 -6.49
C SER A 153 12.87 -5.60 -5.07
N SER A 154 12.59 -4.30 -4.89
CA SER A 154 12.56 -3.67 -3.57
C SER A 154 11.43 -4.21 -2.69
N LYS A 155 10.28 -4.57 -3.29
CA LYS A 155 9.16 -5.21 -2.60
C LYS A 155 9.46 -6.66 -2.22
N VAL A 156 10.21 -7.41 -3.04
CA VAL A 156 10.70 -8.77 -2.70
C VAL A 156 11.63 -8.70 -1.48
N PHE A 157 12.58 -7.77 -1.47
CA PHE A 157 13.43 -7.56 -0.29
C PHE A 157 12.58 -7.31 0.97
N ALA A 158 11.65 -6.36 0.91
CA ALA A 158 10.77 -6.04 2.05
C ALA A 158 9.95 -7.24 2.51
N HIS A 159 9.40 -8.02 1.57
CA HIS A 159 8.59 -9.20 1.86
C HIS A 159 9.40 -10.26 2.63
N TYR A 160 10.58 -10.62 2.15
CA TYR A 160 11.45 -11.58 2.85
C TYR A 160 12.00 -11.03 4.16
N THR A 161 12.24 -9.73 4.26
CA THR A 161 12.61 -9.10 5.54
C THR A 161 11.50 -9.26 6.57
N VAL A 162 10.23 -9.07 6.18
CA VAL A 162 9.09 -9.30 7.08
C VAL A 162 9.01 -10.76 7.54
N GLN A 163 9.18 -11.73 6.63
CA GLN A 163 9.25 -13.15 7.00
C GLN A 163 10.40 -13.42 7.98
N ASN A 164 11.58 -12.91 7.68
CA ASN A 164 12.76 -13.09 8.51
C ASN A 164 12.54 -12.56 9.95
N TYR A 165 11.96 -11.36 10.08
CA TYR A 165 11.66 -10.77 11.39
C TYR A 165 10.57 -11.53 12.14
N ARG A 166 9.58 -12.07 11.44
CA ARG A 166 8.57 -12.95 12.02
C ARG A 166 9.19 -14.24 12.59
N GLU A 167 10.07 -14.88 11.83
CA GLU A 167 10.67 -16.16 12.18
C GLU A 167 11.79 -16.03 13.20
N SER A 168 12.64 -15.01 13.09
CA SER A 168 13.83 -14.86 13.94
C SER A 168 13.57 -14.12 15.24
N TYR A 169 12.55 -13.25 15.29
CA TYR A 169 12.28 -12.37 16.45
C TYR A 169 10.87 -12.50 17.02
N ASP A 170 10.10 -13.50 16.58
CA ASP A 170 8.70 -13.73 16.99
C ASP A 170 7.82 -12.47 16.86
N LEU A 171 8.08 -11.63 15.84
CA LEU A 171 7.25 -10.49 15.58
C LEU A 171 5.92 -10.92 14.93
N PHE A 172 4.81 -10.34 15.40
CA PHE A 172 3.55 -10.48 14.68
C PHE A 172 3.59 -9.60 13.42
N ALA A 173 4.19 -10.10 12.36
CA ALA A 173 4.37 -9.42 11.10
C ALA A 173 3.77 -10.23 9.94
N VAL A 174 2.92 -9.59 9.13
CA VAL A 174 2.21 -10.20 8.00
C VAL A 174 2.44 -9.38 6.73
N SER A 175 2.43 -10.05 5.58
CA SER A 175 2.46 -9.40 4.28
C SER A 175 1.21 -9.73 3.47
N GLY A 176 0.56 -8.70 2.92
CA GLY A 176 -0.49 -8.86 1.92
C GLY A 176 0.09 -8.72 0.51
N ILE A 177 0.09 -9.80 -0.27
CA ILE A 177 0.51 -9.79 -1.68
C ILE A 177 -0.69 -9.32 -2.50
N LEU A 178 -0.78 -8.01 -2.70
CA LEU A 178 -1.94 -7.38 -3.28
C LEU A 178 -1.87 -7.37 -4.80
N PHE A 179 -2.94 -7.81 -5.44
CA PHE A 179 -3.20 -7.55 -6.84
C PHE A 179 -3.72 -6.12 -7.03
N ASN A 180 -3.92 -5.68 -8.28
CA ASN A 180 -4.36 -4.32 -8.54
C ASN A 180 -5.73 -4.07 -7.91
N HIS A 181 -5.90 -2.91 -7.28
CA HIS A 181 -7.16 -2.51 -6.68
C HIS A 181 -7.38 -1.02 -6.88
N GLU A 182 -8.57 -0.69 -7.25
CA GLU A 182 -8.92 0.58 -7.85
C GLU A 182 -10.05 1.25 -7.09
N SER A 183 -10.17 2.57 -7.25
CA SER A 183 -11.26 3.35 -6.69
C SER A 183 -11.31 4.74 -7.30
N PRO A 184 -12.34 5.57 -6.98
CA PRO A 184 -12.36 6.99 -7.32
C PRO A 184 -11.18 7.80 -6.72
N LEU A 185 -10.44 7.24 -5.76
CA LEU A 185 -9.26 7.87 -5.14
C LEU A 185 -7.93 7.44 -5.77
N ARG A 186 -7.95 6.60 -6.81
CA ARG A 186 -6.74 6.16 -7.52
C ARG A 186 -5.98 7.34 -8.10
N GLY A 187 -4.64 7.26 -8.11
CA GLY A 187 -3.78 8.26 -8.77
C GLY A 187 -4.02 8.32 -10.29
N GLU A 188 -3.94 9.52 -10.88
CA GLU A 188 -4.23 9.76 -12.30
C GLU A 188 -3.24 9.08 -13.25
N GLU A 189 -2.05 8.72 -12.75
CA GLU A 189 -1.01 7.99 -13.48
C GLU A 189 -1.38 6.52 -13.72
N PHE A 190 -2.29 5.93 -12.93
CA PHE A 190 -2.72 4.55 -13.09
C PHE A 190 -3.78 4.39 -14.17
N ILE A 191 -3.70 3.26 -14.89
CA ILE A 191 -4.42 3.06 -16.15
C ILE A 191 -5.94 3.23 -16.02
N THR A 192 -6.57 2.71 -14.99
CA THR A 192 -8.01 2.79 -14.76
C THR A 192 -8.47 4.24 -14.56
N ARG A 193 -7.76 4.97 -13.69
CA ARG A 193 -8.06 6.39 -13.44
C ARG A 193 -7.75 7.26 -14.66
N LYS A 194 -6.65 6.96 -15.35
CA LYS A 194 -6.29 7.62 -16.61
C LYS A 194 -7.39 7.48 -17.67
N ILE A 195 -8.00 6.29 -17.79
CA ILE A 195 -9.10 6.03 -18.72
C ILE A 195 -10.33 6.83 -18.30
N SER A 196 -10.83 6.64 -17.09
CA SER A 196 -12.06 7.30 -16.63
C SER A 196 -12.00 8.83 -16.72
N LEU A 197 -10.88 9.43 -16.30
CA LEU A 197 -10.67 10.88 -16.43
C LEU A 197 -10.47 11.33 -17.88
N GLY A 198 -9.80 10.50 -18.69
CA GLY A 198 -9.57 10.79 -20.09
C GLY A 198 -10.88 10.82 -20.87
N LEU A 199 -11.76 9.85 -20.65
CA LEU A 199 -13.10 9.79 -21.23
C LEU A 199 -13.96 10.97 -20.78
N ALA A 200 -13.98 11.28 -19.49
CA ALA A 200 -14.69 12.45 -18.96
C ALA A 200 -14.21 13.77 -19.62
N LYS A 201 -12.90 13.91 -19.84
CA LYS A 201 -12.32 15.07 -20.55
C LYS A 201 -12.70 15.11 -22.03
N ILE A 202 -12.88 13.96 -22.69
CA ILE A 202 -13.34 13.88 -24.09
C ILE A 202 -14.82 14.28 -24.17
N ILE A 203 -15.68 13.69 -23.35
CA ILE A 203 -17.12 13.98 -23.31
C ILE A 203 -17.39 15.47 -23.05
N THR A 204 -16.60 16.08 -22.16
CA THR A 204 -16.73 17.51 -21.84
C THR A 204 -16.00 18.44 -22.80
N GLY A 205 -15.51 17.95 -23.94
CA GLY A 205 -14.81 18.72 -24.96
C GLY A 205 -13.42 19.25 -24.57
N LYS A 206 -12.92 18.89 -23.39
CA LYS A 206 -11.60 19.35 -22.89
C LYS A 206 -10.42 18.59 -23.50
N LYS A 207 -10.67 17.48 -24.18
CA LYS A 207 -9.67 16.65 -24.84
C LYS A 207 -10.27 15.95 -26.05
N LYS A 208 -9.48 15.75 -27.11
CA LYS A 208 -9.95 15.07 -28.33
C LYS A 208 -9.54 13.61 -28.40
N ILE A 209 -8.41 13.24 -27.79
CA ILE A 209 -7.80 11.92 -27.92
C ILE A 209 -7.22 11.48 -26.58
N LEU A 210 -7.41 10.22 -26.21
CA LEU A 210 -6.75 9.56 -25.09
C LEU A 210 -5.72 8.56 -25.62
N LYS A 211 -4.44 8.81 -25.37
CA LYS A 211 -3.36 7.87 -25.73
C LYS A 211 -3.20 6.80 -24.64
N ILE A 212 -3.41 5.55 -25.02
CA ILE A 212 -3.27 4.37 -24.17
C ILE A 212 -2.14 3.49 -24.73
N GLY A 213 -1.37 2.84 -23.84
CA GLY A 213 -0.35 1.88 -24.25
C GLY A 213 -0.94 0.53 -24.67
N ASN A 214 -0.41 -0.58 -24.15
CA ASN A 214 -0.88 -1.93 -24.50
C ASN A 214 -2.29 -2.20 -23.96
N MET A 215 -3.27 -2.21 -24.85
CA MET A 215 -4.69 -2.47 -24.52
C MET A 215 -4.99 -3.96 -24.24
N TYR A 216 -4.09 -4.86 -24.61
CA TYR A 216 -4.27 -6.31 -24.40
C TYR A 216 -3.66 -6.80 -23.09
N ALA A 217 -2.94 -5.93 -22.37
CA ALA A 217 -2.44 -6.26 -21.04
C ALA A 217 -3.61 -6.61 -20.11
N LYS A 218 -3.50 -7.76 -19.42
CA LYS A 218 -4.52 -8.22 -18.48
C LYS A 218 -4.09 -7.92 -17.04
N ARG A 219 -5.06 -7.59 -16.20
CA ARG A 219 -4.88 -7.36 -14.77
C ARG A 219 -6.09 -7.91 -14.00
N ASP A 220 -5.84 -8.42 -12.81
CA ASP A 220 -6.88 -8.62 -11.81
C ASP A 220 -7.08 -7.27 -11.11
N TRP A 221 -8.29 -6.73 -11.18
CA TRP A 221 -8.68 -5.46 -10.54
C TRP A 221 -9.75 -5.70 -9.51
N GLY A 222 -9.44 -5.40 -8.26
CA GLY A 222 -10.41 -5.39 -7.16
C GLY A 222 -10.81 -3.97 -6.74
N TYR A 223 -11.64 -3.88 -5.71
CA TYR A 223 -12.07 -2.62 -5.12
C TYR A 223 -11.27 -2.31 -3.85
N ALA A 224 -10.74 -1.11 -3.74
CA ALA A 224 -9.78 -0.75 -2.69
C ALA A 224 -10.35 -0.87 -1.24
N GLU A 225 -11.66 -0.65 -1.03
CA GLU A 225 -12.26 -0.79 0.31
C GLU A 225 -12.25 -2.27 0.77
N ASP A 226 -12.41 -3.24 -0.14
CA ASP A 226 -12.31 -4.67 0.20
C ASP A 226 -10.89 -5.05 0.61
N TYR A 227 -9.90 -4.48 -0.08
CA TYR A 227 -8.48 -4.72 0.22
C TYR A 227 -8.07 -4.18 1.58
N VAL A 228 -8.54 -2.98 1.97
CA VAL A 228 -8.22 -2.43 3.30
C VAL A 228 -8.90 -3.21 4.42
N GLU A 229 -10.10 -3.76 4.18
CA GLU A 229 -10.72 -4.68 5.13
C GLU A 229 -9.88 -5.97 5.29
N ALA A 230 -9.37 -6.53 4.19
CA ALA A 230 -8.45 -7.66 4.23
C ALA A 230 -7.17 -7.36 5.01
N MET A 231 -6.55 -6.18 4.81
CA MET A 231 -5.38 -5.74 5.57
C MET A 231 -5.64 -5.76 7.08
N TRP A 232 -6.79 -5.23 7.52
CA TRP A 232 -7.16 -5.27 8.93
C TRP A 232 -7.40 -6.69 9.42
N LYS A 233 -8.13 -7.55 8.67
CA LYS A 233 -8.40 -8.94 9.03
C LYS A 233 -7.12 -9.75 9.22
N MET A 234 -6.09 -9.55 8.39
CA MET A 234 -4.79 -10.21 8.52
C MET A 234 -4.14 -9.94 9.88
N LEU A 235 -4.24 -8.72 10.42
CA LEU A 235 -3.72 -8.39 11.74
C LEU A 235 -4.61 -8.93 12.90
N GLN A 236 -5.82 -9.40 12.63
CA GLN A 236 -6.70 -9.98 13.66
C GLN A 236 -6.56 -11.51 13.76
N THR A 237 -5.76 -12.15 12.90
CA THR A 237 -5.50 -13.60 12.96
C THR A 237 -4.72 -13.98 14.22
N LYS A 238 -4.73 -15.28 14.57
CA LYS A 238 -3.96 -15.80 15.70
C LYS A 238 -2.49 -16.01 15.35
N ILE A 239 -2.21 -16.42 14.12
CA ILE A 239 -0.88 -16.76 13.62
C ILE A 239 -0.54 -15.83 12.47
N PRO A 240 0.61 -15.10 12.52
CA PRO A 240 1.03 -14.25 11.42
C PRO A 240 1.52 -15.07 10.24
N LYS A 241 1.07 -14.74 9.04
CA LYS A 241 1.53 -15.34 7.77
C LYS A 241 1.28 -14.38 6.61
N ASP A 242 1.70 -14.75 5.42
CA ASP A 242 1.46 -13.98 4.22
C ASP A 242 0.15 -14.42 3.53
N TYR A 243 -0.45 -13.51 2.75
CA TYR A 243 -1.72 -13.73 2.09
C TYR A 243 -1.72 -13.11 0.71
N VAL A 244 -2.18 -13.86 -0.29
CA VAL A 244 -2.51 -13.32 -1.61
C VAL A 244 -3.92 -12.74 -1.58
N ILE A 245 -4.08 -11.49 -2.02
CA ILE A 245 -5.38 -10.82 -2.14
C ILE A 245 -5.62 -10.43 -3.59
N ALA A 246 -6.60 -11.10 -4.19
CA ALA A 246 -7.00 -10.96 -5.58
C ALA A 246 -8.51 -11.24 -5.73
N THR A 247 -9.08 -10.86 -6.87
CA THR A 247 -10.46 -11.24 -7.22
C THR A 247 -10.55 -12.61 -7.88
N GLY A 248 -9.41 -13.12 -8.39
CA GLY A 248 -9.33 -14.35 -9.17
C GLY A 248 -9.80 -14.21 -10.62
N LYS A 249 -10.07 -12.96 -11.07
CA LYS A 249 -10.51 -12.67 -12.45
C LYS A 249 -9.61 -11.62 -13.09
N SER A 250 -9.17 -11.90 -14.31
CA SER A 250 -8.33 -10.96 -15.08
C SER A 250 -9.10 -10.37 -16.26
N TYR A 251 -9.01 -9.07 -16.42
CA TYR A 251 -9.61 -8.32 -17.53
C TYR A 251 -8.52 -7.59 -18.30
N SER A 252 -8.69 -7.42 -19.62
CA SER A 252 -7.80 -6.61 -20.43
C SER A 252 -8.12 -5.12 -20.28
N VAL A 253 -7.12 -4.27 -20.54
CA VAL A 253 -7.31 -2.81 -20.59
C VAL A 253 -8.40 -2.45 -21.63
N LYS A 254 -8.45 -3.20 -22.75
CA LYS A 254 -9.50 -3.02 -23.76
C LYS A 254 -10.89 -3.25 -23.18
N GLN A 255 -11.11 -4.37 -22.49
CA GLN A 255 -12.40 -4.64 -21.81
C GLN A 255 -12.79 -3.53 -20.82
N PHE A 256 -11.83 -3.01 -20.07
CA PHE A 256 -12.10 -1.90 -19.15
C PHE A 256 -12.50 -0.61 -19.89
N ILE A 257 -11.92 -0.34 -21.08
CA ILE A 257 -12.31 0.80 -21.93
C ILE A 257 -13.71 0.62 -22.47
N ASP A 258 -14.03 -0.60 -22.96
CA ASP A 258 -15.32 -0.91 -23.56
C ASP A 258 -16.48 -0.77 -22.55
N GLU A 259 -16.22 -1.00 -21.24
CA GLU A 259 -17.19 -0.86 -20.14
C GLU A 259 -17.24 0.54 -19.53
N SER A 260 -16.34 1.46 -19.92
CA SER A 260 -16.24 2.82 -19.33
C SER A 260 -16.94 3.88 -20.17
#